data_812b4dcb3899a7785fba529eadecfc4d
#
_entry.id   812b4dcb3899a7785fba529eadecfc4d
#
_cell.length_a   1.000
_cell.length_b   1.000
_cell.length_c   1.000
_cell.angle_alpha   90.00
_cell.angle_beta   90.00
_cell.angle_gamma   90.00
#
_symmetry.space_group_name_H-M   'P 1'
#
loop_
_entity.id
_entity.type
_entity.pdbx_description
1 polymer ?
#
loop_
_entity_poly.entity_id
_entity_poly.type
_entity_poly.pdbx_seq_one_letter_code
_entity_poly.pdbx_strand_id
1 'polypeptide(L)'
;MDEYYRAVRALPAWLARPLSALPPGIAEQVHEIRLRVGCGVQLTIGGKPCCPPELPALQKLRLTPLQMEEIFVTLCGGSVHSHETEIAAGYVTLSCGCRAGLAGQFYCASGQSAVLQELRSVNIRVARNREFPLPQKLRDILQQRFIGMLLMGEPDSGKTTLLRGVARELAKQNRAVAVIDERREIFPSEESAALPLDILSGIPKGQAVQMALRTLSPQIILLDELGGMDELYALEQGLFSGVEFIATLHAASWEEAARRPQVQYLQKCGALHVAVLLKGRTAPGQLKEVRAS
;
A
#
# COMPACT_ATOMS: atom_id res chain seq x y z
N MET A 1 4.65 13.25 -12.40
CA MET A 1 3.99 14.25 -11.49
C MET A 1 4.11 13.73 -10.08
N ASP A 2 4.56 14.56 -9.11
CA ASP A 2 4.74 14.15 -7.72
C ASP A 2 3.41 13.70 -7.08
N GLU A 3 3.47 12.70 -6.20
CA GLU A 3 2.31 12.08 -5.56
C GLU A 3 1.55 13.05 -4.65
N TYR A 4 2.23 14.06 -4.10
CA TYR A 4 1.57 15.14 -3.37
C TYR A 4 0.53 15.84 -4.25
N TYR A 5 0.91 16.23 -5.47
CA TYR A 5 -0.04 16.90 -6.36
C TYR A 5 -1.15 15.98 -6.85
N ARG A 6 -0.91 14.67 -6.95
CA ARG A 6 -1.98 13.68 -7.23
C ARG A 6 -2.96 13.62 -6.06
N ALA A 7 -2.46 13.56 -4.82
CA ALA A 7 -3.31 13.59 -3.62
C ALA A 7 -4.11 14.90 -3.51
N VAL A 8 -3.47 16.03 -3.81
CA VAL A 8 -4.13 17.35 -3.80
C VAL A 8 -5.27 17.43 -4.80
N ARG A 9 -5.15 16.82 -5.98
CA ARG A 9 -6.22 16.79 -6.99
C ARG A 9 -7.49 16.05 -6.56
N ALA A 10 -7.39 15.16 -5.60
CA ALA A 10 -8.55 14.48 -5.02
C ALA A 10 -9.34 15.34 -4.03
N LEU A 11 -8.93 16.59 -3.80
CA LEU A 11 -9.59 17.56 -2.93
C LEU A 11 -10.49 18.50 -3.73
N PRO A 12 -11.49 19.14 -3.10
CA PRO A 12 -12.30 20.20 -3.74
C PRO A 12 -11.42 21.30 -4.32
N ALA A 13 -11.83 21.87 -5.45
CA ALA A 13 -11.03 22.83 -6.22
C ALA A 13 -10.57 24.05 -5.39
N TRP A 14 -11.41 24.55 -4.48
CA TRP A 14 -11.08 25.67 -3.61
C TRP A 14 -9.92 25.39 -2.65
N LEU A 15 -9.71 24.13 -2.26
CA LEU A 15 -8.62 23.68 -1.39
C LEU A 15 -7.43 23.16 -2.22
N ALA A 16 -7.69 22.46 -3.30
CA ALA A 16 -6.66 21.93 -4.21
C ALA A 16 -5.82 23.03 -4.85
N ARG A 17 -6.47 24.13 -5.29
CA ARG A 17 -5.76 25.22 -5.96
C ARG A 17 -4.67 25.86 -5.10
N PRO A 18 -4.92 26.33 -3.86
CA PRO A 18 -3.86 26.86 -3.01
C PRO A 18 -2.81 25.82 -2.62
N LEU A 19 -3.17 24.56 -2.36
CA LEU A 19 -2.22 23.49 -2.06
C LEU A 19 -1.30 23.19 -3.25
N SER A 20 -1.78 23.28 -4.47
CA SER A 20 -0.98 23.08 -5.68
C SER A 20 0.08 24.18 -5.91
N ALA A 21 0.02 25.28 -5.18
CA ALA A 21 1.02 26.34 -5.24
C ALA A 21 2.30 26.02 -4.44
N LEU A 22 2.32 24.93 -3.68
CA LEU A 22 3.51 24.50 -2.93
C LEU A 22 4.66 24.18 -3.92
N PRO A 23 5.87 24.70 -3.72
CA PRO A 23 7.01 24.40 -4.57
C PRO A 23 7.37 22.91 -4.61
N PRO A 24 7.82 22.35 -5.75
CA PRO A 24 8.14 20.93 -5.89
C PRO A 24 9.12 20.39 -4.84
N GLY A 25 10.18 21.13 -4.53
CA GLY A 25 11.17 20.70 -3.54
C GLY A 25 10.64 20.57 -2.11
N ILE A 26 9.54 21.28 -1.78
CA ILE A 26 8.83 21.12 -0.50
C ILE A 26 7.77 20.04 -0.64
N ALA A 27 7.05 20.01 -1.75
CA ALA A 27 6.02 19.02 -2.04
C ALA A 27 6.55 17.58 -1.93
N GLU A 28 7.76 17.32 -2.41
CA GLU A 28 8.45 16.03 -2.32
C GLU A 28 8.71 15.55 -0.88
N GLN A 29 8.70 16.46 0.09
CA GLN A 29 8.93 16.16 1.50
C GLN A 29 7.63 16.01 2.31
N VAL A 30 6.48 16.29 1.69
CA VAL A 30 5.18 16.15 2.35
C VAL A 30 4.80 14.67 2.44
N HIS A 31 4.54 14.19 3.66
CA HIS A 31 4.09 12.83 3.93
C HIS A 31 2.60 12.73 4.23
N GLU A 32 2.00 13.81 4.76
CA GLU A 32 0.59 13.83 5.11
C GLU A 32 -0.02 15.22 4.90
N ILE A 33 -1.31 15.24 4.52
CA ILE A 33 -2.16 16.44 4.51
C ILE A 33 -3.22 16.23 5.59
N ARG A 34 -3.21 17.10 6.60
CA ARG A 34 -4.09 17.01 7.76
C ARG A 34 -5.12 18.12 7.75
N LEU A 35 -6.37 17.71 7.71
CA LEU A 35 -7.56 18.57 7.66
C LEU A 35 -8.38 18.33 8.90
N ARG A 36 -8.77 19.41 9.62
CA ARG A 36 -9.58 19.30 10.85
C ARG A 36 -10.57 20.44 10.93
N VAL A 37 -11.79 20.13 11.36
CA VAL A 37 -12.83 21.16 11.62
C VAL A 37 -12.32 22.14 12.69
N GLY A 38 -12.50 23.43 12.45
CA GLY A 38 -12.05 24.51 13.32
C GLY A 38 -10.55 24.82 13.26
N CYS A 39 -9.78 24.03 12.53
CA CYS A 39 -8.34 24.20 12.41
C CYS A 39 -7.91 24.60 11.00
N GLY A 40 -6.68 25.13 10.89
CA GLY A 40 -6.02 25.34 9.60
C GLY A 40 -5.55 24.03 8.98
N VAL A 41 -5.23 24.10 7.69
CA VAL A 41 -4.58 22.99 6.98
C VAL A 41 -3.15 22.81 7.49
N GLN A 42 -2.76 21.57 7.75
CA GLN A 42 -1.41 21.23 8.15
C GLN A 42 -0.81 20.18 7.20
N LEU A 43 0.45 20.35 6.86
CA LEU A 43 1.25 19.38 6.13
C LEU A 43 2.25 18.75 7.09
N THR A 44 2.48 17.45 7.01
CA THR A 44 3.57 16.80 7.75
C THR A 44 4.80 16.75 6.86
N ILE A 45 5.83 17.52 7.23
CA ILE A 45 7.10 17.63 6.53
C ILE A 45 8.22 17.24 7.51
N GLY A 46 9.06 16.27 7.13
CA GLY A 46 10.12 15.77 8.01
C GLY A 46 9.60 15.24 9.36
N GLY A 47 8.39 14.68 9.39
CA GLY A 47 7.74 14.15 10.58
C GLY A 47 7.08 15.21 11.48
N LYS A 48 7.13 16.50 11.13
CA LYS A 48 6.52 17.60 11.89
C LYS A 48 5.33 18.20 11.18
N PRO A 49 4.16 18.34 11.82
CA PRO A 49 3.02 19.05 11.25
C PRO A 49 3.29 20.56 11.22
N CYS A 50 3.14 21.17 10.06
CA CYS A 50 3.31 22.62 9.86
C CYS A 50 2.36 23.13 8.78
N CYS A 51 2.14 24.43 8.71
CA CYS A 51 1.59 25.10 7.53
C CYS A 51 2.71 25.93 6.90
N PRO A 52 3.25 25.53 5.75
CA PRO A 52 4.35 26.21 5.11
C PRO A 52 4.04 27.70 4.83
N PRO A 53 5.03 28.61 4.99
CA PRO A 53 4.85 30.02 4.69
C PRO A 53 4.52 30.30 3.23
N GLU A 54 4.85 29.37 2.32
CA GLU A 54 4.52 29.39 0.91
C GLU A 54 3.01 29.26 0.64
N LEU A 55 2.23 28.89 1.65
CA LEU A 55 0.76 28.74 1.57
C LEU A 55 0.01 29.76 2.44
N PRO A 56 0.18 31.08 2.23
CA PRO A 56 -0.39 32.12 3.10
C PRO A 56 -1.93 32.10 3.14
N ALA A 57 -2.57 31.70 2.04
CA ALA A 57 -4.02 31.55 1.96
C ALA A 57 -4.58 30.49 2.94
N LEU A 58 -3.79 29.46 3.26
CA LEU A 58 -4.19 28.36 4.14
C LEU A 58 -3.88 28.60 5.60
N GLN A 59 -2.97 29.52 5.93
CA GLN A 59 -2.61 29.83 7.32
C GLN A 59 -3.80 30.35 8.16
N LYS A 60 -4.64 31.18 7.52
CA LYS A 60 -5.82 31.78 8.15
C LYS A 60 -7.11 30.96 7.97
N LEU A 61 -7.08 29.97 7.07
CA LEU A 61 -8.23 29.12 6.82
C LEU A 61 -8.58 28.34 8.08
N ARG A 62 -9.88 28.30 8.40
CA ARG A 62 -10.44 27.42 9.43
C ARG A 62 -11.58 26.64 8.79
N LEU A 63 -11.41 25.33 8.73
CA LEU A 63 -12.37 24.45 8.07
C LEU A 63 -13.68 24.39 8.85
N THR A 64 -14.78 24.58 8.16
CA THR A 64 -16.13 24.41 8.73
C THR A 64 -16.58 22.94 8.60
N PRO A 65 -17.61 22.50 9.37
CA PRO A 65 -18.18 21.17 9.18
C PRO A 65 -18.68 20.92 7.74
N LEU A 66 -19.32 21.91 7.12
CA LEU A 66 -19.81 21.81 5.72
C LEU A 66 -18.68 21.62 4.71
N GLN A 67 -17.57 22.34 4.89
CA GLN A 67 -16.37 22.14 4.05
C GLN A 67 -15.76 20.76 4.26
N MET A 68 -15.80 20.22 5.48
CA MET A 68 -15.30 18.86 5.75
C MET A 68 -16.18 17.81 5.06
N GLU A 69 -17.48 18.02 5.02
CA GLU A 69 -18.43 17.17 4.30
C GLU A 69 -18.16 17.19 2.78
N GLU A 70 -17.97 18.38 2.20
CA GLU A 70 -17.60 18.54 0.79
C GLU A 70 -16.27 17.82 0.47
N ILE A 71 -15.28 17.97 1.36
CA ILE A 71 -13.99 17.26 1.22
C ILE A 71 -14.25 15.75 1.21
N PHE A 72 -15.03 15.24 2.15
CA PHE A 72 -15.31 13.80 2.25
C PHE A 72 -15.99 13.24 1.00
N VAL A 73 -17.06 13.89 0.53
CA VAL A 73 -17.74 13.46 -0.70
C VAL A 73 -16.82 13.47 -1.90
N THR A 74 -15.96 14.51 -2.00
CA THR A 74 -14.97 14.61 -3.10
C THR A 74 -13.93 13.50 -3.03
N LEU A 75 -13.42 13.17 -1.84
CA LEU A 75 -12.48 12.05 -1.63
C LEU A 75 -13.09 10.70 -2.01
N CYS A 76 -14.41 10.53 -1.82
CA CYS A 76 -15.18 9.35 -2.26
C CYS A 76 -15.52 9.39 -3.77
N GLY A 77 -14.98 10.32 -4.55
CA GLY A 77 -15.29 10.44 -5.98
C GLY A 77 -16.77 10.72 -6.26
N GLY A 78 -17.49 11.33 -5.32
CA GLY A 78 -18.92 11.62 -5.38
C GLY A 78 -19.85 10.45 -5.00
N SER A 79 -19.30 9.26 -4.71
CA SER A 79 -20.08 8.07 -4.34
C SER A 79 -19.63 7.49 -3.00
N VAL A 80 -20.24 7.95 -1.91
CA VAL A 80 -19.93 7.48 -0.55
C VAL A 80 -20.25 5.98 -0.39
N HIS A 81 -21.35 5.52 -1.00
CA HIS A 81 -21.78 4.11 -0.93
C HIS A 81 -20.74 3.13 -1.50
N SER A 82 -19.96 3.54 -2.50
CA SER A 82 -18.92 2.69 -3.07
C SER A 82 -17.77 2.41 -2.09
N HIS A 83 -17.68 3.14 -0.99
CA HIS A 83 -16.61 3.07 0.00
C HIS A 83 -17.10 2.62 1.39
N GLU A 84 -18.32 2.09 1.54
CA GLU A 84 -18.90 1.75 2.85
C GLU A 84 -18.01 0.87 3.70
N THR A 85 -17.41 -0.17 3.11
CA THR A 85 -16.50 -1.08 3.81
C THR A 85 -15.23 -0.36 4.30
N GLU A 86 -14.65 0.50 3.46
CA GLU A 86 -13.46 1.27 3.82
C GLU A 86 -13.78 2.33 4.90
N ILE A 87 -14.92 3.02 4.76
CA ILE A 87 -15.41 4.01 5.73
C ILE A 87 -15.63 3.36 7.09
N ALA A 88 -16.25 2.18 7.13
CA ALA A 88 -16.43 1.42 8.36
C ALA A 88 -15.08 1.02 9.00
N ALA A 89 -14.04 0.83 8.21
CA ALA A 89 -12.67 0.59 8.66
C ALA A 89 -11.89 1.90 8.97
N GLY A 90 -12.52 3.07 8.83
CA GLY A 90 -11.95 4.38 9.20
C GLY A 90 -11.07 5.03 8.15
N TYR A 91 -11.18 4.66 6.88
CA TYR A 91 -10.41 5.28 5.79
C TYR A 91 -11.14 5.25 4.45
N VAL A 92 -10.60 5.95 3.46
CA VAL A 92 -10.96 5.87 2.04
C VAL A 92 -9.67 5.80 1.22
N THR A 93 -9.63 4.92 0.23
CA THR A 93 -8.52 4.82 -0.73
C THR A 93 -8.83 5.70 -1.95
N LEU A 94 -7.97 6.66 -2.23
CA LEU A 94 -8.11 7.58 -3.35
C LEU A 94 -7.67 6.91 -4.66
N SER A 95 -8.15 7.39 -5.80
CA SER A 95 -7.76 6.89 -7.14
C SER A 95 -6.26 6.90 -7.38
N CYS A 96 -5.53 7.86 -6.79
CA CYS A 96 -4.08 7.95 -6.85
C CYS A 96 -3.33 6.99 -5.91
N GLY A 97 -4.02 6.08 -5.20
CA GLY A 97 -3.44 5.14 -4.26
C GLY A 97 -3.11 5.71 -2.88
N CYS A 98 -3.34 7.02 -2.66
CA CYS A 98 -3.23 7.61 -1.34
C CYS A 98 -4.38 7.14 -0.43
N ARG A 99 -4.12 7.00 0.87
CA ARG A 99 -5.14 6.67 1.86
C ARG A 99 -5.51 7.90 2.66
N ALA A 100 -6.81 8.18 2.75
CA ALA A 100 -7.38 9.21 3.61
C ALA A 100 -7.98 8.55 4.86
N GLY A 101 -7.32 8.66 6.00
CA GLY A 101 -7.83 8.23 7.30
C GLY A 101 -8.92 9.19 7.78
N LEU A 102 -10.02 8.64 8.27
CA LEU A 102 -11.19 9.36 8.73
C LEU A 102 -11.27 9.31 10.25
N ALA A 103 -11.51 10.43 10.89
CA ALA A 103 -11.76 10.47 12.32
C ALA A 103 -12.94 11.41 12.64
N GLY A 104 -13.81 10.92 13.52
CA GLY A 104 -15.05 11.61 13.88
C GLY A 104 -15.89 10.73 14.77
N GLN A 105 -17.20 10.93 14.71
CA GLN A 105 -18.14 10.13 15.46
C GLN A 105 -18.65 8.97 14.61
N PHE A 106 -18.43 7.76 15.11
CA PHE A 106 -18.95 6.53 14.51
C PHE A 106 -20.04 5.95 15.41
N TYR A 107 -21.05 5.39 14.79
CA TYR A 107 -22.05 4.57 15.46
C TYR A 107 -21.84 3.12 15.06
N CYS A 108 -21.86 2.23 16.03
CA CYS A 108 -21.76 0.80 15.82
C CYS A 108 -22.86 0.09 16.60
N ALA A 109 -23.86 -0.45 15.91
CA ALA A 109 -24.83 -1.34 16.51
C ALA A 109 -24.23 -2.74 16.67
N SER A 110 -24.68 -3.48 17.68
CA SER A 110 -24.18 -4.83 17.95
C SER A 110 -24.31 -5.73 16.71
N GLY A 111 -23.17 -6.25 16.21
CA GLY A 111 -23.10 -7.13 15.03
C GLY A 111 -23.20 -6.42 13.67
N GLN A 112 -23.17 -5.09 13.62
CA GLN A 112 -23.17 -4.31 12.39
C GLN A 112 -21.83 -3.60 12.16
N SER A 113 -21.55 -3.25 10.92
CA SER A 113 -20.40 -2.42 10.54
C SER A 113 -20.55 -1.01 11.13
N ALA A 114 -19.43 -0.38 11.49
CA ALA A 114 -19.40 0.99 11.97
C ALA A 114 -19.88 1.96 10.89
N VAL A 115 -20.76 2.89 11.25
CA VAL A 115 -21.29 3.93 10.36
C VAL A 115 -20.75 5.28 10.80
N LEU A 116 -20.11 6.01 9.89
CA LEU A 116 -19.65 7.37 10.14
C LEU A 116 -20.84 8.33 10.22
N GLN A 117 -21.05 8.97 11.38
CA GLN A 117 -22.11 9.94 11.59
C GLN A 117 -21.63 11.38 11.39
N GLU A 118 -20.47 11.72 11.93
CA GLU A 118 -19.88 13.06 11.84
C GLU A 118 -18.39 12.96 11.57
N LEU A 119 -17.92 13.53 10.48
CA LEU A 119 -16.50 13.60 10.15
C LEU A 119 -15.90 14.88 10.74
N ARG A 120 -14.88 14.73 11.59
CA ARG A 120 -14.17 15.86 12.21
C ARG A 120 -12.78 16.10 11.67
N SER A 121 -12.12 15.05 11.17
CA SER A 121 -10.80 15.19 10.57
C SER A 121 -10.52 14.15 9.50
N VAL A 122 -9.69 14.56 8.55
CA VAL A 122 -9.13 13.71 7.50
C VAL A 122 -7.61 13.82 7.54
N ASN A 123 -6.93 12.68 7.46
CA ASN A 123 -5.49 12.61 7.32
C ASN A 123 -5.13 11.87 6.03
N ILE A 124 -4.76 12.59 4.97
CA ILE A 124 -4.35 12.01 3.70
C ILE A 124 -2.87 11.68 3.78
N ARG A 125 -2.53 10.38 3.76
CA ARG A 125 -1.14 9.92 3.66
C ARG A 125 -0.74 9.91 2.19
N VAL A 126 0.29 10.71 1.86
CA VAL A 126 0.84 10.78 0.51
C VAL A 126 1.65 9.52 0.26
N ALA A 127 1.09 8.62 -0.56
CA ALA A 127 1.76 7.38 -0.94
C ALA A 127 2.92 7.71 -1.88
N ARG A 128 4.15 7.68 -1.38
CA ARG A 128 5.34 7.94 -2.19
C ARG A 128 5.69 6.74 -3.04
N ASN A 129 5.56 6.90 -4.34
CA ASN A 129 5.96 5.88 -5.31
C ASN A 129 7.45 6.03 -5.65
N ARG A 130 8.32 5.77 -4.69
CA ARG A 130 9.77 5.77 -4.94
C ARG A 130 10.13 4.48 -5.66
N GLU A 131 10.61 4.61 -6.89
CA GLU A 131 11.20 3.50 -7.61
C GLU A 131 12.66 3.34 -7.16
N PHE A 132 13.01 2.15 -6.72
CA PHE A 132 14.42 1.78 -6.53
C PHE A 132 14.81 0.83 -7.66
N PRO A 133 16.02 0.99 -8.21
CA PRO A 133 16.54 -0.01 -9.12
C PRO A 133 16.61 -1.35 -8.38
N LEU A 134 16.05 -2.40 -8.98
CA LEU A 134 16.09 -3.73 -8.39
C LEU A 134 17.55 -4.16 -8.18
N PRO A 135 17.95 -4.55 -6.96
CA PRO A 135 19.33 -4.99 -6.70
C PRO A 135 19.72 -6.16 -7.61
N GLN A 136 20.95 -6.16 -8.14
CA GLN A 136 21.41 -7.19 -9.09
C GLN A 136 21.23 -8.59 -8.53
N LYS A 137 21.61 -8.82 -7.27
CA LYS A 137 21.47 -10.11 -6.60
C LYS A 137 20.03 -10.64 -6.64
N LEU A 138 19.04 -9.75 -6.54
CA LEU A 138 17.62 -10.15 -6.62
C LEU A 138 17.21 -10.45 -8.06
N ARG A 139 17.70 -9.70 -9.06
CA ARG A 139 17.50 -10.02 -10.48
C ARG A 139 18.04 -11.40 -10.83
N ASP A 140 19.22 -11.74 -10.35
CA ASP A 140 19.87 -13.04 -10.61
C ASP A 140 19.01 -14.18 -10.02
N ILE A 141 18.43 -13.99 -8.83
CA ILE A 141 17.52 -14.96 -8.22
C ILE A 141 16.23 -15.12 -9.04
N LEU A 142 15.65 -14.01 -9.52
CA LEU A 142 14.42 -14.04 -10.31
C LEU A 142 14.58 -14.70 -11.69
N GLN A 143 15.82 -14.85 -12.19
CA GLN A 143 16.12 -15.63 -13.40
C GLN A 143 16.16 -17.15 -13.13
N GLN A 144 16.29 -17.55 -11.88
CA GLN A 144 16.28 -18.94 -11.47
C GLN A 144 14.88 -19.37 -11.04
N ARG A 145 14.64 -20.67 -11.03
CA ARG A 145 13.41 -21.22 -10.49
C ARG A 145 13.49 -21.30 -8.98
N PHE A 146 12.47 -20.83 -8.30
CA PHE A 146 12.31 -20.94 -6.84
C PHE A 146 10.86 -21.29 -6.52
N ILE A 147 10.58 -21.86 -5.32
CA ILE A 147 9.21 -22.16 -4.91
C ILE A 147 8.61 -20.94 -4.20
N GLY A 148 9.28 -20.41 -3.19
CA GLY A 148 8.78 -19.26 -2.44
C GLY A 148 9.88 -18.31 -2.00
N MET A 149 9.55 -17.03 -2.01
CA MET A 149 10.43 -15.94 -1.58
C MET A 149 9.72 -15.03 -0.58
N LEU A 150 10.39 -14.68 0.51
CA LEU A 150 9.94 -13.66 1.46
C LEU A 150 10.83 -12.42 1.41
N LEU A 151 10.22 -11.25 1.21
CA LEU A 151 10.84 -9.93 1.34
C LEU A 151 10.51 -9.37 2.73
N MET A 152 11.52 -9.30 3.61
CA MET A 152 11.34 -8.97 5.02
C MET A 152 11.94 -7.62 5.36
N GLY A 153 11.35 -6.94 6.33
CA GLY A 153 11.88 -5.69 6.86
C GLY A 153 10.88 -4.97 7.77
N GLU A 154 11.37 -3.98 8.49
CA GLU A 154 10.55 -3.08 9.30
C GLU A 154 9.52 -2.30 8.45
N PRO A 155 8.51 -1.67 9.07
CA PRO A 155 7.70 -0.66 8.39
C PRO A 155 8.59 0.41 7.74
N ASP A 156 8.20 0.90 6.55
CA ASP A 156 8.93 1.91 5.76
C ASP A 156 10.33 1.48 5.26
N SER A 157 10.67 0.19 5.33
CA SER A 157 11.94 -0.34 4.77
C SER A 157 11.93 -0.49 3.24
N GLY A 158 10.80 -0.22 2.59
CA GLY A 158 10.66 -0.29 1.13
C GLY A 158 10.26 -1.66 0.58
N LYS A 159 9.65 -2.54 1.39
CA LYS A 159 9.17 -3.89 0.95
C LYS A 159 8.21 -3.81 -0.22
N THR A 160 7.12 -3.05 -0.10
CA THR A 160 6.11 -2.89 -1.15
C THR A 160 6.70 -2.28 -2.41
N THR A 161 7.62 -1.32 -2.27
CA THR A 161 8.34 -0.73 -3.41
C THR A 161 9.23 -1.76 -4.11
N LEU A 162 9.92 -2.59 -3.33
CA LEU A 162 10.75 -3.66 -3.87
C LEU A 162 9.90 -4.74 -4.55
N LEU A 163 8.77 -5.12 -3.94
CA LEU A 163 7.81 -6.07 -4.51
C LEU A 163 7.26 -5.57 -5.85
N ARG A 164 6.96 -4.27 -5.97
CA ARG A 164 6.57 -3.62 -7.22
C ARG A 164 7.68 -3.71 -8.28
N GLY A 165 8.92 -3.46 -7.88
CA GLY A 165 10.09 -3.63 -8.76
C GLY A 165 10.25 -5.07 -9.24
N VAL A 166 10.03 -6.04 -8.37
CA VAL A 166 10.04 -7.47 -8.69
C VAL A 166 8.94 -7.81 -9.70
N ALA A 167 7.71 -7.34 -9.47
CA ALA A 167 6.59 -7.56 -10.40
C ALA A 167 6.91 -7.05 -11.80
N ARG A 168 7.46 -5.82 -11.90
CA ARG A 168 7.87 -5.24 -13.19
C ARG A 168 8.99 -6.03 -13.87
N GLU A 169 9.94 -6.55 -13.10
CA GLU A 169 11.04 -7.36 -13.63
C GLU A 169 10.52 -8.70 -14.18
N LEU A 170 9.63 -9.37 -13.46
CA LEU A 170 8.99 -10.61 -13.91
C LEU A 170 8.12 -10.40 -15.15
N ALA A 171 7.40 -9.27 -15.22
CA ALA A 171 6.63 -8.88 -16.39
C ALA A 171 7.53 -8.71 -17.64
N LYS A 172 8.73 -8.10 -17.49
CA LYS A 172 9.72 -7.99 -18.57
C LYS A 172 10.25 -9.35 -19.04
N GLN A 173 10.26 -10.34 -18.14
CA GLN A 173 10.64 -11.72 -18.44
C GLN A 173 9.50 -12.53 -19.08
N ASN A 174 8.34 -11.87 -19.38
CA ASN A 174 7.14 -12.51 -19.90
C ASN A 174 6.59 -13.65 -19.02
N ARG A 175 6.79 -13.56 -17.69
CA ARG A 175 6.20 -14.51 -16.74
C ARG A 175 4.72 -14.17 -16.54
N ALA A 176 3.87 -15.18 -16.45
CA ALA A 176 2.48 -15.01 -16.05
C ALA A 176 2.41 -14.73 -14.54
N VAL A 177 2.16 -13.48 -14.17
CA VAL A 177 2.21 -13.01 -12.79
C VAL A 177 0.84 -12.54 -12.33
N ALA A 178 0.33 -13.15 -11.25
CA ALA A 178 -0.84 -12.65 -10.54
C ALA A 178 -0.40 -11.84 -9.31
N VAL A 179 -0.87 -10.61 -9.19
CA VAL A 179 -0.61 -9.72 -8.07
C VAL A 179 -1.85 -9.63 -7.20
N ILE A 180 -1.72 -10.04 -5.96
CA ILE A 180 -2.78 -9.96 -4.95
C ILE A 180 -2.57 -8.68 -4.15
N ASP A 181 -3.32 -7.65 -4.49
CA ASP A 181 -3.19 -6.30 -3.95
C ASP A 181 -4.49 -5.84 -3.29
N GLU A 182 -4.87 -6.53 -2.21
CA GLU A 182 -6.14 -6.30 -1.49
C GLU A 182 -6.41 -4.82 -1.22
N ARG A 183 -5.36 -4.07 -0.85
CA ARG A 183 -5.47 -2.66 -0.41
C ARG A 183 -5.07 -1.64 -1.49
N ARG A 184 -4.76 -2.08 -2.71
CA ARG A 184 -4.25 -1.23 -3.81
C ARG A 184 -2.98 -0.46 -3.44
N GLU A 185 -2.10 -1.09 -2.66
CA GLU A 185 -0.85 -0.48 -2.19
C GLU A 185 0.34 -0.81 -3.11
N ILE A 186 0.27 -1.93 -3.85
CA ILE A 186 1.31 -2.33 -4.81
C ILE A 186 1.15 -1.53 -6.10
N PHE A 187 -0.02 -1.61 -6.73
CA PHE A 187 -0.32 -0.92 -7.98
C PHE A 187 -1.61 -0.08 -7.86
N PRO A 188 -1.50 1.24 -7.65
CA PRO A 188 -2.63 2.14 -7.83
C PRO A 188 -3.20 2.02 -9.24
N SER A 189 -4.50 2.18 -9.39
CA SER A 189 -5.26 1.88 -10.61
C SER A 189 -4.74 2.53 -11.90
N GLU A 190 -4.10 3.69 -11.81
CA GLU A 190 -3.56 4.42 -12.96
C GLU A 190 -2.24 3.81 -13.50
N GLU A 191 -1.48 3.08 -12.69
CA GLU A 191 -0.17 2.53 -13.07
C GLU A 191 -0.25 1.08 -13.58
N SER A 192 -1.32 0.36 -13.26
CA SER A 192 -1.49 -1.04 -13.61
C SER A 192 -1.79 -1.27 -15.09
N ALA A 193 -2.40 -0.29 -15.76
CA ALA A 193 -2.93 -0.44 -17.12
C ALA A 193 -1.87 -0.69 -18.22
N ALA A 194 -0.59 -0.43 -17.94
CA ALA A 194 0.50 -0.55 -18.92
C ALA A 194 1.41 -1.78 -18.72
N LEU A 195 1.14 -2.60 -17.70
CA LEU A 195 1.98 -3.75 -17.38
C LEU A 195 1.24 -5.06 -17.68
N PRO A 196 1.91 -6.08 -18.25
CA PRO A 196 1.33 -7.41 -18.48
C PRO A 196 1.27 -8.19 -17.15
N LEU A 197 0.43 -7.73 -16.23
CA LEU A 197 0.21 -8.29 -14.89
C LEU A 197 -1.29 -8.48 -14.65
N ASP A 198 -1.67 -9.60 -14.06
CA ASP A 198 -3.03 -9.84 -13.60
C ASP A 198 -3.18 -9.37 -12.16
N ILE A 199 -3.92 -8.28 -11.93
CA ILE A 199 -4.03 -7.66 -10.60
C ILE A 199 -5.42 -7.91 -10.02
N LEU A 200 -5.47 -8.55 -8.84
CA LEU A 200 -6.69 -8.77 -8.06
C LEU A 200 -6.68 -7.83 -6.84
N SER A 201 -7.66 -6.93 -6.78
CA SER A 201 -7.78 -5.91 -5.73
C SER A 201 -9.16 -5.91 -5.07
N GLY A 202 -9.21 -5.44 -3.81
CA GLY A 202 -10.48 -5.29 -3.08
C GLY A 202 -11.11 -6.61 -2.65
N ILE A 203 -10.37 -7.72 -2.69
CA ILE A 203 -10.80 -9.05 -2.32
C ILE A 203 -9.87 -9.56 -1.22
N PRO A 204 -10.35 -10.26 -0.17
CA PRO A 204 -9.50 -10.88 0.84
C PRO A 204 -8.45 -11.78 0.19
N LYS A 205 -7.20 -11.69 0.65
CA LYS A 205 -6.03 -12.31 -0.02
C LYS A 205 -6.19 -13.81 -0.26
N GLY A 206 -6.64 -14.58 0.73
CA GLY A 206 -6.84 -16.02 0.57
C GLY A 206 -7.84 -16.36 -0.54
N GLN A 207 -8.93 -15.59 -0.65
CA GLN A 207 -9.91 -15.73 -1.72
C GLN A 207 -9.34 -15.32 -3.09
N ALA A 208 -8.58 -14.23 -3.12
CA ALA A 208 -7.94 -13.74 -4.34
C ALA A 208 -6.89 -14.74 -4.88
N VAL A 209 -6.11 -15.36 -4.00
CA VAL A 209 -5.16 -16.44 -4.36
C VAL A 209 -5.91 -17.61 -5.01
N GLN A 210 -6.99 -18.09 -4.39
CA GLN A 210 -7.79 -19.18 -4.96
C GLN A 210 -8.41 -18.80 -6.31
N MET A 211 -8.87 -17.55 -6.45
CA MET A 211 -9.39 -17.04 -7.71
C MET A 211 -8.30 -17.05 -8.79
N ALA A 212 -7.10 -16.50 -8.48
CA ALA A 212 -5.98 -16.49 -9.41
C ALA A 212 -5.62 -17.90 -9.88
N LEU A 213 -5.50 -18.86 -8.97
CA LEU A 213 -5.17 -20.25 -9.31
C LEU A 213 -6.20 -20.90 -10.22
N ARG A 214 -7.49 -20.60 -10.03
CA ARG A 214 -8.59 -21.21 -10.82
C ARG A 214 -8.79 -20.59 -12.18
N THR A 215 -8.45 -19.29 -12.35
CA THR A 215 -8.90 -18.53 -13.53
C THR A 215 -7.77 -17.93 -14.36
N LEU A 216 -6.59 -17.67 -13.77
CA LEU A 216 -5.51 -16.93 -14.41
C LEU A 216 -4.31 -17.81 -14.79
N SER A 217 -4.22 -19.03 -14.28
CA SER A 217 -3.11 -19.96 -14.51
C SER A 217 -1.72 -19.29 -14.29
N PRO A 218 -1.49 -18.63 -13.15
CA PRO A 218 -0.27 -17.87 -12.94
C PRO A 218 0.94 -18.82 -12.79
N GLN A 219 2.11 -18.36 -13.21
CA GLN A 219 3.38 -18.99 -12.88
C GLN A 219 3.89 -18.52 -11.51
N ILE A 220 3.60 -17.26 -11.17
CA ILE A 220 4.02 -16.63 -9.91
C ILE A 220 2.85 -15.84 -9.33
N ILE A 221 2.66 -15.95 -8.02
CA ILE A 221 1.75 -15.11 -7.24
C ILE A 221 2.55 -14.16 -6.36
N LEU A 222 2.28 -12.85 -6.46
CA LEU A 222 2.84 -11.83 -5.58
C LEU A 222 1.80 -11.37 -4.58
N LEU A 223 2.20 -11.26 -3.29
CA LEU A 223 1.33 -10.77 -2.21
C LEU A 223 2.04 -9.67 -1.42
N ASP A 224 1.33 -8.58 -1.15
CA ASP A 224 1.79 -7.66 -0.11
C ASP A 224 1.32 -8.16 1.27
N GLU A 225 2.26 -8.27 2.17
CA GLU A 225 2.10 -8.71 3.56
C GLU A 225 1.42 -10.08 3.74
N LEU A 226 2.23 -11.09 3.97
CA LEU A 226 1.76 -12.42 4.35
C LEU A 226 1.16 -12.37 5.77
N GLY A 227 -0.16 -12.44 5.87
CA GLY A 227 -0.90 -12.24 7.11
C GLY A 227 -1.29 -13.53 7.79
N GLY A 228 -2.44 -14.10 7.44
CA GLY A 228 -3.07 -15.23 8.13
C GLY A 228 -2.71 -16.62 7.59
N MET A 229 -3.12 -17.64 8.36
CA MET A 229 -2.97 -19.04 7.92
C MET A 229 -3.86 -19.36 6.71
N ASP A 230 -4.99 -18.68 6.54
CA ASP A 230 -5.89 -18.89 5.40
C ASP A 230 -5.21 -18.56 4.07
N GLU A 231 -4.37 -17.53 4.05
CA GLU A 231 -3.55 -17.16 2.89
C GLU A 231 -2.52 -18.25 2.57
N LEU A 232 -1.88 -18.81 3.61
CA LEU A 232 -0.92 -19.90 3.46
C LEU A 232 -1.54 -21.17 2.90
N TYR A 233 -2.71 -21.56 3.38
CA TYR A 233 -3.42 -22.74 2.85
C TYR A 233 -3.83 -22.55 1.38
N ALA A 234 -4.22 -21.33 1.01
CA ALA A 234 -4.50 -21.02 -0.39
C ALA A 234 -3.24 -21.09 -1.27
N LEU A 235 -2.11 -20.56 -0.77
CA LEU A 235 -0.81 -20.66 -1.45
C LEU A 235 -0.31 -22.09 -1.57
N GLU A 236 -0.48 -22.92 -0.55
CA GLU A 236 -0.08 -24.33 -0.55
C GLU A 236 -0.72 -25.10 -1.72
N GLN A 237 -2.00 -24.85 -2.02
CA GLN A 237 -2.65 -25.45 -3.18
C GLN A 237 -1.97 -25.06 -4.50
N GLY A 238 -1.50 -23.81 -4.61
CA GLY A 238 -0.72 -23.32 -5.75
C GLY A 238 0.65 -24.00 -5.84
N LEU A 239 1.33 -24.15 -4.71
CA LEU A 239 2.65 -24.79 -4.64
C LEU A 239 2.61 -26.26 -5.14
N PHE A 240 1.61 -27.03 -4.76
CA PHE A 240 1.40 -28.38 -5.27
C PHE A 240 1.15 -28.44 -6.80
N SER A 241 0.68 -27.32 -7.37
CA SER A 241 0.50 -27.15 -8.80
C SER A 241 1.72 -26.54 -9.51
N GLY A 242 2.83 -26.32 -8.80
CA GLY A 242 4.07 -25.76 -9.34
C GLY A 242 4.06 -24.25 -9.52
N VAL A 243 3.13 -23.53 -8.88
CA VAL A 243 3.06 -22.07 -8.87
C VAL A 243 4.03 -21.53 -7.81
N GLU A 244 4.90 -20.60 -8.20
CA GLU A 244 5.84 -19.91 -7.30
C GLU A 244 5.12 -18.76 -6.57
N PHE A 245 5.66 -18.32 -5.42
CA PHE A 245 5.14 -17.13 -4.77
C PHE A 245 6.24 -16.18 -4.27
N ILE A 246 5.92 -14.90 -4.19
CA ILE A 246 6.72 -13.87 -3.53
C ILE A 246 5.80 -13.06 -2.61
N ALA A 247 6.15 -12.99 -1.33
CA ALA A 247 5.36 -12.24 -0.36
C ALA A 247 6.24 -11.31 0.48
N THR A 248 5.64 -10.25 1.03
CA THR A 248 6.33 -9.44 2.02
C THR A 248 5.97 -9.89 3.44
N LEU A 249 6.86 -9.63 4.39
CA LEU A 249 6.67 -9.93 5.80
C LEU A 249 7.27 -8.83 6.68
N HIS A 250 6.55 -8.42 7.70
CA HIS A 250 7.10 -7.53 8.72
C HIS A 250 7.99 -8.29 9.70
N ALA A 251 9.30 -8.08 9.60
CA ALA A 251 10.28 -8.58 10.56
C ALA A 251 11.56 -7.73 10.50
N ALA A 252 12.09 -7.33 11.64
CA ALA A 252 13.33 -6.55 11.74
C ALA A 252 14.59 -7.41 11.64
N SER A 253 14.46 -8.71 11.89
CA SER A 253 15.54 -9.68 11.82
C SER A 253 15.05 -11.05 11.37
N TRP A 254 16.01 -11.91 11.04
CA TRP A 254 15.74 -13.30 10.70
C TRP A 254 15.18 -14.09 11.89
N GLU A 255 15.69 -13.83 13.08
CA GLU A 255 15.25 -14.48 14.32
C GLU A 255 13.79 -14.14 14.65
N GLU A 256 13.38 -12.90 14.40
CA GLU A 256 11.99 -12.48 14.51
C GLU A 256 11.11 -13.19 13.47
N ALA A 257 11.54 -13.21 12.22
CA ALA A 257 10.82 -13.87 11.13
C ALA A 257 10.63 -15.38 11.42
N ALA A 258 11.67 -16.07 11.87
CA ALA A 258 11.64 -17.50 12.16
C ALA A 258 10.67 -17.89 13.30
N ARG A 259 10.27 -16.94 14.15
CA ARG A 259 9.25 -17.15 15.19
C ARG A 259 7.81 -17.00 14.68
N ARG A 260 7.63 -16.45 13.47
CA ARG A 260 6.30 -16.28 12.89
C ARG A 260 5.72 -17.63 12.45
N PRO A 261 4.49 -17.96 12.84
CA PRO A 261 3.85 -19.23 12.44
C PRO A 261 3.87 -19.45 10.92
N GLN A 262 3.69 -18.36 10.14
CA GLN A 262 3.72 -18.40 8.68
C GLN A 262 5.07 -18.89 8.14
N VAL A 263 6.17 -18.36 8.69
CA VAL A 263 7.52 -18.73 8.27
C VAL A 263 7.83 -20.18 8.67
N GLN A 264 7.46 -20.58 9.88
CA GLN A 264 7.63 -21.96 10.35
C GLN A 264 6.87 -22.95 9.48
N TYR A 265 5.64 -22.60 9.09
CA TYR A 265 4.84 -23.42 8.19
C TYR A 265 5.50 -23.58 6.82
N LEU A 266 5.91 -22.45 6.19
CA LEU A 266 6.59 -22.47 4.89
C LEU A 266 7.92 -23.26 4.92
N GLN A 267 8.68 -23.16 6.01
CA GLN A 267 9.90 -23.95 6.20
C GLN A 267 9.59 -25.44 6.33
N LYS A 268 8.58 -25.79 7.12
CA LYS A 268 8.16 -27.18 7.33
C LYS A 268 7.69 -27.84 6.04
N CYS A 269 7.00 -27.10 5.18
CA CYS A 269 6.52 -27.58 3.87
C CYS A 269 7.62 -27.54 2.78
N GLY A 270 8.84 -27.06 3.10
CA GLY A 270 9.89 -26.86 2.10
C GLY A 270 9.55 -25.80 1.05
N ALA A 271 8.62 -24.90 1.37
CA ALA A 271 8.10 -23.91 0.44
C ALA A 271 8.86 -22.57 0.48
N LEU A 272 9.74 -22.34 1.45
CA LEU A 272 10.56 -21.15 1.58
C LEU A 272 11.97 -21.41 1.06
N HIS A 273 12.25 -20.98 -0.17
CA HIS A 273 13.57 -21.13 -0.79
C HIS A 273 14.43 -19.88 -0.63
N VAL A 274 13.84 -18.70 -0.65
CA VAL A 274 14.59 -17.44 -0.60
C VAL A 274 14.00 -16.53 0.47
N ALA A 275 14.86 -15.97 1.30
CA ALA A 275 14.49 -14.96 2.26
C ALA A 275 15.42 -13.75 2.14
N VAL A 276 14.83 -12.59 1.94
CA VAL A 276 15.52 -11.32 1.74
C VAL A 276 15.19 -10.38 2.88
N LEU A 277 16.19 -9.95 3.64
CA LEU A 277 16.04 -8.96 4.71
C LEU A 277 16.54 -7.59 4.22
N LEU A 278 15.72 -6.55 4.42
CA LEU A 278 16.04 -5.16 4.08
C LEU A 278 16.74 -4.44 5.24
N LYS A 279 17.51 -3.38 4.92
CA LYS A 279 18.28 -2.60 5.91
C LYS A 279 17.42 -1.73 6.85
N GLY A 280 16.13 -1.54 6.55
CA GLY A 280 15.24 -0.70 7.34
C GLY A 280 15.06 0.73 6.81
N ARG A 281 14.52 1.62 7.64
CA ARG A 281 14.07 2.98 7.25
C ARG A 281 15.19 3.90 6.78
N THR A 282 16.40 3.71 7.27
CA THR A 282 17.54 4.58 6.94
C THR A 282 18.10 4.32 5.54
N ALA A 283 17.82 3.14 4.97
CA ALA A 283 18.26 2.76 3.64
C ALA A 283 17.17 1.90 2.94
N PRO A 284 16.00 2.52 2.59
CA PRO A 284 14.86 1.79 2.05
C PRO A 284 15.21 1.10 0.73
N GLY A 285 14.71 -0.12 0.55
CA GLY A 285 14.93 -0.93 -0.65
C GLY A 285 16.32 -1.56 -0.76
N GLN A 286 17.24 -1.27 0.15
CA GLN A 286 18.56 -1.90 0.18
C GLN A 286 18.53 -3.24 0.91
N LEU A 287 19.19 -4.23 0.31
CA LEU A 287 19.32 -5.56 0.89
C LEU A 287 20.32 -5.54 2.06
N LYS A 288 19.95 -6.12 3.19
CA LYS A 288 20.83 -6.39 4.33
C LYS A 288 21.41 -7.80 4.20
N GLU A 289 20.55 -8.78 3.97
CA GLU A 289 20.91 -10.18 3.91
C GLU A 289 20.01 -10.92 2.91
N VAL A 290 20.55 -11.92 2.24
CA VAL A 290 19.80 -12.85 1.39
C VAL A 290 20.21 -14.25 1.77
N ARG A 291 19.23 -15.07 2.19
CA ARG A 291 19.38 -16.50 2.46
C ARG A 291 18.65 -17.28 1.37
N ALA A 292 19.32 -18.24 0.79
CA ALA A 292 18.76 -19.24 -0.09
C ALA A 292 19.00 -20.62 0.53
N SER A 293 17.96 -21.47 0.54
CA SER A 293 18.05 -22.86 1.01
C SER A 293 18.31 -23.80 -0.15
#